data_7a4d1fe99984d99f18ee00ddf4b7cb55
#
_entry.id   7a4d1fe99984d99f18ee00ddf4b7cb55
#
_cell.length_a   1.000
_cell.length_b   1.000
_cell.length_c   1.000
_cell.angle_alpha   90.00
_cell.angle_beta   90.00
_cell.angle_gamma   90.00
#
_symmetry.space_group_name_H-M   'P 1'
#
loop_
_entity.id
_entity.type
_entity.pdbx_description
1 polymer ?
#
loop_
_entity_poly.entity_id
_entity_poly.type
_entity_poly.pdbx_seq_one_letter_code
_entity_poly.pdbx_strand_id
1 'polypeptide(L)'
;MKLSLLLVTLPALSLSLLVGCSTHTRYVETGGPRTLVTTDINIQDFSYAAEEMINSLLASGALDNISTQPAMLAISRIVNNTTQQIDTDLLTKKIRVALNTSGKALTTTTIGLGGIAEDPLARGIQQEKEFYSDKTEPQRMPDFSLSGKIIEKRERQNDTRQVTYTFQLSLTNNDGLATWEDEKEISKQSKKSVIGW
;
A
#
# COMPACT_ATOMS: atom_id res chain seq x y z
N MET A 1 -13.49 -79.70 43.98
CA MET A 1 -12.99 -78.37 44.25
C MET A 1 -12.48 -77.77 42.93
N LYS A 2 -13.21 -76.90 42.29
CA LYS A 2 -12.84 -76.27 41.00
C LYS A 2 -12.69 -74.79 41.26
N LEU A 3 -11.46 -74.30 41.17
CA LEU A 3 -11.13 -72.92 41.34
C LEU A 3 -11.35 -72.19 39.99
N SER A 4 -12.36 -71.36 39.92
CA SER A 4 -12.69 -70.54 38.76
C SER A 4 -11.84 -69.30 38.81
N LEU A 5 -10.92 -69.18 37.88
CA LEU A 5 -10.08 -67.99 37.64
C LEU A 5 -10.88 -66.99 36.85
N LEU A 6 -11.33 -65.95 37.51
CA LEU A 6 -12.06 -64.83 36.88
C LEU A 6 -11.02 -63.87 36.21
N LEU A 7 -10.93 -63.92 34.90
CA LEU A 7 -10.11 -63.06 34.11
C LEU A 7 -10.82 -61.65 33.98
N VAL A 8 -10.36 -60.68 34.73
CA VAL A 8 -10.84 -59.32 34.62
C VAL A 8 -10.09 -58.65 33.47
N THR A 9 -10.73 -58.53 32.33
CA THR A 9 -10.25 -57.75 31.19
C THR A 9 -10.50 -56.29 31.47
N LEU A 10 -9.40 -55.54 31.72
CA LEU A 10 -9.39 -54.10 31.84
C LEU A 10 -9.56 -53.45 30.46
N PRO A 11 -10.60 -52.67 30.15
CA PRO A 11 -10.65 -51.95 28.88
C PRO A 11 -9.60 -50.84 28.91
N ALA A 12 -8.60 -50.95 28.06
CA ALA A 12 -7.65 -49.90 27.81
C ALA A 12 -8.41 -48.67 27.24
N LEU A 13 -8.69 -47.72 28.11
CA LEU A 13 -9.24 -46.44 27.74
C LEU A 13 -8.19 -45.67 26.92
N SER A 14 -8.31 -45.74 25.61
CA SER A 14 -7.52 -44.95 24.67
C SER A 14 -7.93 -43.48 24.82
N LEU A 15 -7.22 -42.76 25.70
CA LEU A 15 -7.32 -41.30 25.84
C LEU A 15 -6.69 -40.68 24.59
N SER A 16 -7.52 -40.47 23.57
CA SER A 16 -7.14 -39.72 22.35
C SER A 16 -6.80 -38.29 22.76
N LEU A 17 -5.52 -37.99 22.84
CA LEU A 17 -4.99 -36.63 22.99
C LEU A 17 -5.40 -35.84 21.74
N LEU A 18 -6.50 -35.11 21.83
CA LEU A 18 -6.85 -34.05 20.91
C LEU A 18 -5.82 -32.94 21.08
N VAL A 19 -4.71 -33.02 20.34
CA VAL A 19 -3.78 -31.92 20.19
C VAL A 19 -4.48 -30.87 19.33
N GLY A 20 -5.27 -30.02 19.96
CA GLY A 20 -5.85 -28.87 19.33
C GLY A 20 -4.71 -27.92 18.90
N CYS A 21 -4.53 -27.74 17.59
CA CYS A 21 -3.68 -26.68 17.08
C CYS A 21 -4.26 -25.33 17.47
N SER A 22 -3.85 -24.77 18.62
CA SER A 22 -4.22 -23.41 18.97
C SER A 22 -3.35 -22.44 18.20
N THR A 23 -3.96 -21.71 17.26
CA THR A 23 -3.30 -20.56 16.61
C THR A 23 -3.22 -19.42 17.61
N HIS A 24 -2.00 -19.04 17.99
CA HIS A 24 -1.78 -17.90 18.90
C HIS A 24 -1.59 -16.62 18.07
N THR A 25 -2.56 -15.70 18.13
CA THR A 25 -2.48 -14.39 17.48
C THR A 25 -1.92 -13.35 18.45
N ARG A 26 -1.00 -12.54 17.98
CA ARG A 26 -0.39 -11.45 18.75
C ARG A 26 -0.21 -10.21 17.90
N TYR A 27 -0.18 -9.05 18.54
CA TYR A 27 0.23 -7.81 17.88
C TYR A 27 1.74 -7.82 17.63
N VAL A 28 2.14 -7.34 16.45
CA VAL A 28 3.53 -7.11 16.08
C VAL A 28 3.67 -5.69 15.55
N GLU A 29 4.81 -5.07 15.80
CA GLU A 29 5.13 -3.77 15.25
C GLU A 29 5.33 -3.88 13.74
N THR A 30 4.62 -3.04 12.97
CA THR A 30 4.77 -2.97 11.52
C THR A 30 6.15 -2.40 11.18
N GLY A 31 6.97 -3.16 10.45
CA GLY A 31 8.36 -2.78 10.18
C GLY A 31 9.37 -3.29 11.21
N GLY A 32 8.93 -3.90 12.29
CA GLY A 32 9.80 -4.46 13.32
C GLY A 32 10.42 -5.81 12.91
N PRO A 33 11.41 -6.32 13.68
CA PRO A 33 12.14 -7.54 13.36
C PRO A 33 11.30 -8.83 13.36
N ARG A 34 10.04 -8.74 13.84
CA ARG A 34 9.09 -9.87 13.85
C ARG A 34 8.07 -9.80 12.72
N THR A 35 8.18 -8.82 11.83
CA THR A 35 7.29 -8.71 10.67
C THR A 35 7.71 -9.74 9.64
N LEU A 36 6.72 -10.44 9.08
CA LEU A 36 6.96 -11.44 8.04
C LEU A 36 7.43 -10.77 6.75
N VAL A 37 8.56 -11.22 6.24
CA VAL A 37 9.07 -10.84 4.92
C VAL A 37 8.75 -11.96 3.95
N THR A 38 7.92 -11.65 2.96
CA THR A 38 7.57 -12.56 1.85
C THR A 38 8.07 -11.99 0.54
N THR A 39 8.09 -12.80 -0.51
CA THR A 39 8.39 -12.29 -1.88
C THR A 39 7.29 -11.40 -2.42
N ASP A 40 6.10 -11.43 -1.83
CA ASP A 40 4.99 -10.58 -2.21
C ASP A 40 5.12 -9.17 -1.64
N ILE A 41 4.46 -8.19 -2.27
CA ILE A 41 4.38 -6.82 -1.76
C ILE A 41 3.68 -6.84 -0.39
N ASN A 42 4.21 -6.08 0.54
CA ASN A 42 3.62 -5.87 1.85
C ASN A 42 3.55 -4.39 2.22
N ILE A 43 2.95 -4.08 3.37
CA ILE A 43 2.75 -2.70 3.83
C ILE A 43 4.05 -1.94 4.08
N GLN A 44 5.15 -2.64 4.38
CA GLN A 44 6.46 -2.02 4.57
C GLN A 44 7.02 -1.50 3.25
N ASP A 45 6.83 -2.26 2.16
CA ASP A 45 7.25 -1.87 0.83
C ASP A 45 6.56 -0.57 0.41
N PHE A 46 5.23 -0.45 0.68
CA PHE A 46 4.49 0.78 0.42
C PHE A 46 4.98 1.95 1.27
N SER A 47 5.26 1.71 2.56
CA SER A 47 5.76 2.76 3.45
C SER A 47 7.10 3.27 2.98
N TYR A 48 8.01 2.37 2.68
CA TYR A 48 9.36 2.69 2.22
C TYR A 48 9.35 3.42 0.87
N ALA A 49 8.62 2.88 -0.12
CA ALA A 49 8.52 3.51 -1.42
C ALA A 49 7.88 4.91 -1.36
N ALA A 50 6.79 5.06 -0.59
CA ALA A 50 6.14 6.36 -0.41
C ALA A 50 7.06 7.37 0.25
N GLU A 51 7.74 7.00 1.35
CA GLU A 51 8.65 7.89 2.09
C GLU A 51 9.79 8.38 1.20
N GLU A 52 10.49 7.47 0.52
CA GLU A 52 11.62 7.80 -0.34
C GLU A 52 11.21 8.72 -1.50
N MET A 53 10.16 8.36 -2.23
CA MET A 53 9.72 9.15 -3.39
C MET A 53 9.15 10.51 -2.98
N ILE A 54 8.44 10.61 -1.86
CA ILE A 54 7.93 11.91 -1.41
C ILE A 54 9.06 12.78 -0.89
N ASN A 55 10.06 12.25 -0.20
CA ASN A 55 11.26 13.00 0.17
C ASN A 55 12.00 13.53 -1.07
N SER A 56 12.13 12.71 -2.13
CA SER A 56 12.68 13.15 -3.41
C SER A 56 11.86 14.28 -4.04
N LEU A 57 10.53 14.15 -4.09
CA LEU A 57 9.64 15.21 -4.58
C LEU A 57 9.82 16.53 -3.81
N LEU A 58 9.81 16.47 -2.48
CA LEU A 58 9.94 17.65 -1.61
C LEU A 58 11.32 18.31 -1.74
N ALA A 59 12.37 17.52 -1.98
CA ALA A 59 13.72 18.00 -2.18
C ALA A 59 13.96 18.60 -3.58
N SER A 60 13.17 18.19 -4.59
CA SER A 60 13.32 18.66 -5.97
C SER A 60 12.96 20.12 -6.19
N GLY A 61 12.15 20.71 -5.29
CA GLY A 61 11.59 22.06 -5.47
C GLY A 61 10.47 22.16 -6.51
N ALA A 62 10.00 21.03 -7.06
CA ALA A 62 8.95 21.03 -8.10
C ALA A 62 7.63 21.65 -7.62
N LEU A 63 7.37 21.61 -6.30
CA LEU A 63 6.18 22.21 -5.68
C LEU A 63 6.34 23.69 -5.34
N ASP A 64 7.53 24.26 -5.47
CA ASP A 64 7.81 25.64 -5.02
C ASP A 64 7.49 26.69 -6.10
N ASN A 65 7.40 26.28 -7.38
CA ASN A 65 7.22 27.17 -8.54
C ASN A 65 5.75 27.40 -8.89
N ILE A 66 4.94 27.81 -7.90
CA ILE A 66 3.53 28.14 -8.11
C ILE A 66 3.17 29.46 -7.43
N SER A 67 2.14 30.13 -7.93
CA SER A 67 1.73 31.47 -7.44
C SER A 67 1.08 31.45 -6.05
N THR A 68 0.51 30.31 -5.63
CA THR A 68 -0.24 30.21 -4.36
C THR A 68 0.21 28.97 -3.56
N GLN A 69 0.90 29.21 -2.46
CA GLN A 69 1.34 28.17 -1.52
C GLN A 69 0.31 27.92 -0.43
N PRO A 70 0.16 26.70 0.10
CA PRO A 70 0.78 25.45 -0.37
C PRO A 70 0.19 24.95 -1.71
N ALA A 71 0.97 24.13 -2.44
CA ALA A 71 0.56 23.53 -3.70
C ALA A 71 -0.68 22.66 -3.51
N MET A 72 -1.65 22.74 -4.42
CA MET A 72 -2.83 21.88 -4.41
C MET A 72 -2.64 20.72 -5.40
N LEU A 73 -2.70 19.48 -4.91
CA LEU A 73 -2.50 18.28 -5.68
C LEU A 73 -3.78 17.43 -5.78
N ALA A 74 -4.10 17.00 -6.99
CA ALA A 74 -5.00 15.86 -7.22
C ALA A 74 -4.17 14.59 -7.36
N ILE A 75 -4.54 13.51 -6.66
CA ILE A 75 -3.87 12.23 -6.79
C ILE A 75 -4.74 11.30 -7.64
N SER A 76 -4.20 10.87 -8.76
CA SER A 76 -4.79 9.87 -9.62
C SER A 76 -4.61 8.48 -9.02
N ARG A 77 -5.39 7.49 -9.52
CA ARG A 77 -5.22 6.10 -9.10
C ARG A 77 -3.84 5.59 -9.50
N ILE A 78 -3.13 4.97 -8.56
CA ILE A 78 -1.90 4.24 -8.84
C ILE A 78 -2.26 2.91 -9.52
N VAL A 79 -1.71 2.67 -10.71
CA VAL A 79 -2.00 1.48 -11.49
C VAL A 79 -1.22 0.30 -10.95
N ASN A 80 -1.93 -0.78 -10.62
CA ASN A 80 -1.30 -2.06 -10.29
C ASN A 80 -1.00 -2.84 -11.57
N ASN A 81 0.26 -2.90 -11.95
CA ASN A 81 0.77 -3.71 -13.05
C ASN A 81 1.64 -4.87 -12.53
N THR A 82 1.11 -5.58 -11.53
CA THR A 82 1.70 -6.78 -10.93
C THR A 82 0.77 -7.97 -11.08
N THR A 83 1.26 -9.16 -10.79
CA THR A 83 0.44 -10.39 -10.78
C THR A 83 -0.36 -10.56 -9.48
N GLN A 84 -0.17 -9.67 -8.50
CA GLN A 84 -0.84 -9.74 -7.21
C GLN A 84 -2.05 -8.82 -7.15
N GLN A 85 -3.09 -9.25 -6.44
CA GLN A 85 -4.18 -8.35 -6.07
C GLN A 85 -3.72 -7.47 -4.91
N ILE A 86 -3.41 -6.21 -5.22
CA ILE A 86 -2.94 -5.23 -4.25
C ILE A 86 -3.92 -4.07 -4.21
N ASP A 87 -4.24 -3.63 -3.01
CA ASP A 87 -4.94 -2.38 -2.78
C ASP A 87 -3.96 -1.21 -2.87
N THR A 88 -3.93 -0.55 -4.03
CA THR A 88 -3.05 0.61 -4.27
C THR A 88 -3.49 1.85 -3.49
N ASP A 89 -4.70 1.86 -2.90
CA ASP A 89 -5.17 2.97 -2.08
C ASP A 89 -4.36 3.07 -0.77
N LEU A 90 -3.76 1.96 -0.30
CA LEU A 90 -2.79 2.00 0.80
C LEU A 90 -1.57 2.88 0.48
N LEU A 91 -0.99 2.73 -0.71
CA LEU A 91 0.14 3.55 -1.16
C LEU A 91 -0.31 5.00 -1.35
N THR A 92 -1.43 5.22 -2.02
CA THR A 92 -2.03 6.54 -2.24
C THR A 92 -2.24 7.26 -0.89
N LYS A 93 -2.78 6.56 0.11
CA LYS A 93 -3.02 7.15 1.43
C LYS A 93 -1.72 7.55 2.14
N LYS A 94 -0.68 6.72 2.06
CA LYS A 94 0.64 7.05 2.63
C LYS A 94 1.26 8.27 1.96
N ILE A 95 1.20 8.35 0.64
CA ILE A 95 1.65 9.52 -0.14
C ILE A 95 0.91 10.78 0.31
N ARG A 96 -0.42 10.73 0.44
CA ARG A 96 -1.23 11.87 0.88
C ARG A 96 -0.87 12.34 2.29
N VAL A 97 -0.71 11.39 3.21
CA VAL A 97 -0.30 11.71 4.58
C VAL A 97 1.05 12.43 4.58
N ALA A 98 2.04 11.91 3.86
CA ALA A 98 3.37 12.51 3.79
C ALA A 98 3.34 13.91 3.17
N LEU A 99 2.62 14.11 2.05
CA LEU A 99 2.47 15.41 1.39
C LEU A 99 1.79 16.43 2.30
N ASN A 100 0.64 16.09 2.88
CA ASN A 100 -0.08 17.03 3.77
C ASN A 100 0.71 17.35 5.04
N THR A 101 1.43 16.38 5.59
CA THR A 101 2.27 16.59 6.80
C THR A 101 3.47 17.50 6.50
N SER A 102 3.98 17.49 5.27
CA SER A 102 5.10 18.36 4.87
C SER A 102 4.77 19.86 4.93
N GLY A 103 3.50 20.23 4.86
CA GLY A 103 3.02 21.62 4.76
C GLY A 103 3.28 22.28 3.40
N LYS A 104 4.01 21.64 2.48
CA LYS A 104 4.29 22.17 1.13
C LYS A 104 3.16 21.89 0.13
N ALA A 105 2.32 20.90 0.42
CA ALA A 105 1.23 20.51 -0.46
C ALA A 105 -0.04 20.18 0.33
N LEU A 106 -1.19 20.42 -0.27
CA LEU A 106 -2.51 19.97 0.16
C LEU A 106 -3.10 19.04 -0.91
N THR A 107 -3.59 17.89 -0.49
CA THR A 107 -4.19 16.94 -1.43
C THR A 107 -5.70 17.08 -1.43
N THR A 108 -6.33 17.18 -2.61
CA THR A 108 -7.79 17.18 -2.72
C THR A 108 -8.38 15.79 -2.45
N THR A 109 -9.58 15.77 -1.84
CA THR A 109 -10.38 14.55 -1.62
C THR A 109 -11.59 14.48 -2.57
N THR A 110 -11.80 15.52 -3.35
CA THR A 110 -12.98 15.65 -4.23
C THR A 110 -12.65 15.42 -5.71
N ILE A 111 -11.36 15.49 -6.06
CA ILE A 111 -10.82 15.26 -7.40
C ILE A 111 -9.68 14.24 -7.31
N GLY A 112 -9.65 13.27 -8.20
CA GLY A 112 -8.61 12.24 -8.26
C GLY A 112 -9.17 10.82 -8.26
N LEU A 113 -8.34 9.81 -8.00
CA LEU A 113 -8.74 8.39 -7.94
C LEU A 113 -9.51 7.90 -9.18
N GLY A 114 -9.13 8.35 -10.39
CA GLY A 114 -9.83 7.98 -11.62
C GLY A 114 -11.25 8.56 -11.76
N GLY A 115 -11.53 9.71 -11.13
CA GLY A 115 -12.81 10.40 -11.15
C GLY A 115 -13.76 10.03 -10.00
N ILE A 116 -13.35 9.17 -9.09
CA ILE A 116 -14.10 8.84 -7.87
C ILE A 116 -13.57 9.73 -6.74
N ALA A 117 -14.45 10.51 -6.12
CA ALA A 117 -14.08 11.29 -4.92
C ALA A 117 -13.82 10.35 -3.73
N GLU A 118 -12.75 10.59 -2.98
CA GLU A 118 -12.50 9.87 -1.72
C GLU A 118 -13.49 10.28 -0.64
N ASP A 119 -13.94 11.55 -0.69
CA ASP A 119 -14.97 12.07 0.21
C ASP A 119 -16.19 12.54 -0.62
N PRO A 120 -17.19 11.66 -0.79
CA PRO A 120 -18.41 11.99 -1.55
C PRO A 120 -19.21 13.12 -0.93
N LEU A 121 -19.18 13.27 0.41
CA LEU A 121 -19.90 14.34 1.10
C LEU A 121 -19.28 15.70 0.79
N ALA A 122 -17.95 15.80 0.90
CA ALA A 122 -17.24 17.04 0.54
C ALA A 122 -17.47 17.42 -0.92
N ARG A 123 -17.51 16.44 -1.84
CA ARG A 123 -17.85 16.68 -3.24
C ARG A 123 -19.29 17.20 -3.41
N GLY A 124 -20.25 16.59 -2.69
CA GLY A 124 -21.64 17.05 -2.71
C GLY A 124 -21.77 18.50 -2.25
N ILE A 125 -21.08 18.87 -1.17
CA ILE A 125 -21.05 20.26 -0.65
C ILE A 125 -20.43 21.23 -1.69
N GLN A 126 -19.37 20.81 -2.39
CA GLN A 126 -18.80 21.62 -3.47
C GLN A 126 -19.79 21.85 -4.60
N GLN A 127 -20.47 20.79 -5.07
CA GLN A 127 -21.47 20.89 -6.14
C GLN A 127 -22.64 21.79 -5.72
N GLU A 128 -23.08 21.72 -4.48
CA GLU A 128 -24.13 22.59 -3.96
C GLU A 128 -23.68 24.05 -3.92
N LYS A 129 -22.46 24.33 -3.46
CA LYS A 129 -21.88 25.67 -3.52
C LYS A 129 -21.79 26.20 -4.95
N GLU A 130 -21.35 25.41 -5.90
CA GLU A 130 -21.28 25.78 -7.32
C GLU A 130 -22.66 26.09 -7.90
N PHE A 131 -23.71 25.39 -7.47
CA PHE A 131 -25.06 25.60 -7.90
C PHE A 131 -25.65 26.90 -7.37
N TYR A 132 -25.36 27.28 -6.10
CA TYR A 132 -25.90 28.47 -5.44
C TYR A 132 -24.96 29.69 -5.51
N SER A 133 -23.67 29.49 -5.81
CA SER A 133 -22.78 30.65 -5.98
C SER A 133 -23.02 31.31 -7.32
N ASP A 134 -23.18 32.64 -7.30
CA ASP A 134 -23.04 33.45 -8.48
C ASP A 134 -21.65 33.13 -9.09
N LYS A 135 -21.61 32.77 -10.38
CA LYS A 135 -20.43 32.20 -11.08
C LYS A 135 -19.18 33.11 -11.12
N THR A 136 -19.04 33.98 -10.16
CA THR A 136 -18.05 35.07 -10.13
C THR A 136 -16.72 34.67 -9.48
N GLU A 137 -16.68 33.61 -8.67
CA GLU A 137 -15.43 33.12 -8.12
C GLU A 137 -15.05 31.77 -8.72
N PRO A 138 -14.00 31.71 -9.55
CA PRO A 138 -13.53 30.44 -10.09
C PRO A 138 -13.01 29.54 -8.98
N GLN A 139 -13.51 28.30 -8.93
CA GLN A 139 -13.01 27.31 -8.00
C GLN A 139 -11.53 27.06 -8.29
N ARG A 140 -10.71 27.07 -7.24
CA ARG A 140 -9.29 26.75 -7.38
C ARG A 140 -9.11 25.32 -7.86
N MET A 141 -8.56 25.15 -9.04
CA MET A 141 -8.17 23.86 -9.58
C MET A 141 -6.85 23.39 -8.97
N PRO A 142 -6.61 22.08 -8.89
CA PRO A 142 -5.30 21.57 -8.49
C PRO A 142 -4.19 22.13 -9.37
N ASP A 143 -3.07 22.51 -8.75
CA ASP A 143 -1.87 23.00 -9.47
C ASP A 143 -1.16 21.86 -10.17
N PHE A 144 -1.24 20.65 -9.59
CA PHE A 144 -0.63 19.44 -10.11
C PHE A 144 -1.54 18.22 -9.98
N SER A 145 -1.27 17.24 -10.83
CA SER A 145 -1.74 15.88 -10.65
C SER A 145 -0.58 14.94 -10.39
N LEU A 146 -0.71 14.05 -9.40
CA LEU A 146 0.23 12.98 -9.12
C LEU A 146 -0.35 11.66 -9.60
N SER A 147 0.37 10.96 -10.45
CA SER A 147 0.01 9.63 -10.97
C SER A 147 1.14 8.63 -10.71
N GLY A 148 0.85 7.35 -10.84
CA GLY A 148 1.89 6.34 -10.66
C GLY A 148 1.46 4.95 -11.06
N LYS A 149 2.42 4.03 -11.02
CA LYS A 149 2.19 2.61 -11.24
C LYS A 149 3.19 1.76 -10.45
N ILE A 150 2.81 0.51 -10.22
CA ILE A 150 3.65 -0.54 -9.65
C ILE A 150 3.85 -1.59 -10.71
N ILE A 151 5.11 -1.91 -11.01
CA ILE A 151 5.51 -2.92 -11.98
C ILE A 151 6.20 -4.06 -11.25
N GLU A 152 5.93 -5.29 -11.67
CA GLU A 152 6.57 -6.49 -11.13
C GLU A 152 7.43 -7.14 -12.19
N LYS A 153 8.67 -7.50 -11.82
CA LYS A 153 9.58 -8.33 -12.60
C LYS A 153 9.99 -9.56 -11.80
N ARG A 154 9.79 -10.74 -12.35
CA ARG A 154 10.18 -12.02 -11.74
C ARG A 154 11.34 -12.63 -12.51
N GLU A 155 12.37 -13.05 -11.78
CA GLU A 155 13.53 -13.71 -12.30
C GLU A 155 13.81 -14.99 -11.50
N ARG A 156 14.42 -15.96 -12.16
CA ARG A 156 14.82 -17.21 -11.52
C ARG A 156 16.16 -17.65 -12.04
N GLN A 157 17.06 -17.99 -11.11
CA GLN A 157 18.34 -18.60 -11.42
C GLN A 157 18.58 -19.77 -10.45
N ASN A 158 18.66 -20.99 -10.97
CA ASN A 158 18.75 -22.21 -10.17
C ASN A 158 17.62 -22.30 -9.13
N ASP A 159 17.99 -22.41 -7.85
CA ASP A 159 17.03 -22.47 -6.73
C ASP A 159 16.64 -21.11 -6.15
N THR A 160 17.21 -20.03 -6.68
CA THR A 160 16.93 -18.66 -6.25
C THR A 160 15.86 -18.05 -7.16
N ARG A 161 14.83 -17.49 -6.54
CA ARG A 161 13.82 -16.66 -7.19
C ARG A 161 13.97 -15.24 -6.69
N GLN A 162 13.95 -14.29 -7.61
CA GLN A 162 13.94 -12.87 -7.30
C GLN A 162 12.67 -12.25 -7.87
N VAL A 163 12.07 -11.37 -7.08
CA VAL A 163 10.97 -10.52 -7.52
C VAL A 163 11.39 -9.09 -7.25
N THR A 164 11.33 -8.24 -8.27
CA THR A 164 11.60 -6.80 -8.16
C THR A 164 10.30 -6.05 -8.42
N TYR A 165 9.95 -5.17 -7.50
CA TYR A 165 8.83 -4.25 -7.61
C TYR A 165 9.36 -2.86 -7.86
N THR A 166 8.96 -2.25 -8.96
CA THR A 166 9.30 -0.87 -9.30
C THR A 166 8.07 0.01 -9.08
N PHE A 167 8.16 0.92 -8.14
CA PHE A 167 7.17 1.96 -7.86
C PHE A 167 7.56 3.20 -8.65
N GLN A 168 6.66 3.71 -9.47
CA GLN A 168 6.90 4.90 -10.29
C GLN A 168 5.86 5.96 -9.94
N LEU A 169 6.30 7.22 -9.81
CA LEU A 169 5.44 8.39 -9.63
C LEU A 169 5.84 9.49 -10.61
N SER A 170 4.82 10.21 -11.09
CA SER A 170 4.99 11.38 -11.98
C SER A 170 4.11 12.51 -11.47
N LEU A 171 4.71 13.69 -11.32
CA LEU A 171 4.00 14.95 -11.03
C LEU A 171 3.83 15.74 -12.33
N THR A 172 2.59 16.03 -12.68
CA THR A 172 2.23 16.73 -13.92
C THR A 172 1.55 18.06 -13.58
N ASN A 173 1.97 19.14 -14.22
CA ASN A 173 1.36 20.45 -14.07
C ASN A 173 0.08 20.60 -14.93
N ASN A 174 -0.58 21.76 -14.84
CA ASN A 174 -1.80 22.05 -15.58
C ASN A 174 -1.62 22.15 -17.10
N ASP A 175 -0.37 22.33 -17.57
CA ASP A 175 -0.02 22.33 -19.00
C ASP A 175 0.20 20.90 -19.55
N GLY A 176 0.03 19.88 -18.70
CA GLY A 176 0.25 18.48 -19.06
C GLY A 176 1.72 18.08 -19.11
N LEU A 177 2.63 18.87 -18.51
CA LEU A 177 4.06 18.60 -18.49
C LEU A 177 4.43 17.90 -17.17
N ALA A 178 5.20 16.82 -17.27
CA ALA A 178 5.80 16.19 -16.11
C ALA A 178 6.91 17.11 -15.56
N THR A 179 6.69 17.62 -14.34
CA THR A 179 7.63 18.53 -13.65
C THR A 179 8.56 17.79 -12.70
N TRP A 180 8.21 16.57 -12.33
CA TRP A 180 9.02 15.66 -11.54
C TRP A 180 8.58 14.22 -11.78
N GLU A 181 9.53 13.32 -11.83
CA GLU A 181 9.33 11.87 -11.90
C GLU A 181 10.38 11.18 -11.05
N ASP A 182 9.99 10.09 -10.42
CA ASP A 182 10.91 9.24 -9.67
C ASP A 182 10.45 7.80 -9.64
N GLU A 183 11.39 6.89 -9.38
CA GLU A 183 11.10 5.48 -9.20
C GLU A 183 11.88 4.87 -8.05
N LYS A 184 11.24 3.90 -7.38
CA LYS A 184 11.85 3.14 -6.31
C LYS A 184 11.73 1.65 -6.57
N GLU A 185 12.86 0.96 -6.56
CA GLU A 185 12.93 -0.48 -6.71
C GLU A 185 13.07 -1.19 -5.36
N ILE A 186 12.31 -2.25 -5.18
CA ILE A 186 12.39 -3.15 -4.03
C ILE A 186 12.54 -4.57 -4.56
N SER A 187 13.71 -5.17 -4.33
CA SER A 187 14.00 -6.54 -4.73
C SER A 187 13.96 -7.49 -3.54
N LYS A 188 13.29 -8.61 -3.71
CA LYS A 188 13.17 -9.67 -2.72
C LYS A 188 13.61 -11.00 -3.30
N GLN A 189 14.37 -11.77 -2.55
CA GLN A 189 14.83 -13.09 -2.97
C GLN A 189 14.28 -14.17 -2.05
N SER A 190 13.95 -15.31 -2.63
CA SER A 190 13.67 -16.56 -1.93
C SER A 190 14.52 -17.67 -2.52
N LYS A 191 15.04 -18.55 -1.65
CA LYS A 191 15.77 -19.74 -2.05
C LYS A 191 14.96 -20.97 -1.66
N LYS A 192 14.81 -21.90 -2.61
CA LYS A 192 14.15 -23.17 -2.30
C LYS A 192 15.02 -23.93 -1.29
N SER A 193 14.43 -24.32 -0.16
CA SER A 193 15.12 -25.18 0.80
C SER A 193 15.37 -26.55 0.15
N VAL A 194 16.60 -27.03 0.24
CA VAL A 194 17.01 -28.35 -0.29
C VAL A 194 16.60 -29.48 0.66
N ILE A 195 16.08 -29.15 1.86
CA ILE A 195 15.58 -30.15 2.80
C ILE A 195 14.15 -30.48 2.41
N GLY A 196 14.04 -31.45 1.49
CA GLY A 196 12.79 -32.16 1.23
C GLY A 196 12.66 -33.31 2.23
N TRP A 197 11.52 -33.37 2.85
CA TRP A 197 11.00 -34.60 3.45
C TRP A 197 10.20 -35.35 2.37
#